data_154e3abcea4ba66faa97d2c8e212040a
#
_entry.id   154e3abcea4ba66faa97d2c8e212040a
#
_cell.length_a   1.000
_cell.length_b   1.000
_cell.length_c   1.000
_cell.angle_alpha   90.00
_cell.angle_beta   90.00
_cell.angle_gamma   90.00
#
_symmetry.space_group_name_H-M   'P 1'
#
loop_
_entity.id
_entity.type
_entity.pdbx_description
1 polymer ?
#
loop_
_entity_poly.entity_id
_entity_poly.type
_entity_poly.pdbx_seq_one_letter_code
_entity_poly.pdbx_strand_id
1 'polypeptide(L)'
;MNKTTVRNKYLIFFAIGVISFYLSGYLLRGIHPQSIYLMLLIYCILFGIGILVCKERSRGFVIKAFAVSFAALFLISAVFFAWSMYNYINCKAIDAERLQTVPDEFVVVTEEELSEYPALKEAITSQSIVQVNQDEWKQTFDYLNKKGSHTIKVGNEYYQIGFMTA
;
A
#
# COMPACT_ATOMS: atom_id res chain seq x y z
N MET A 1 36.30 12.00 26.57
CA MET A 1 35.13 12.29 25.68
C MET A 1 33.89 11.77 26.36
N ASN A 2 32.92 12.63 26.62
CA ASN A 2 31.75 12.30 27.46
C ASN A 2 30.81 11.32 26.69
N LYS A 3 30.48 10.16 27.30
CA LYS A 3 29.63 9.11 26.68
C LYS A 3 28.27 9.66 26.16
N THR A 4 27.76 10.69 26.82
CA THR A 4 26.48 11.34 26.42
C THR A 4 26.61 12.08 25.09
N THR A 5 27.72 12.73 24.80
CA THR A 5 27.95 13.44 23.53
C THR A 5 28.06 12.47 22.36
N VAL A 6 28.65 11.28 22.55
CA VAL A 6 28.76 10.25 21.51
C VAL A 6 27.38 9.65 21.19
N ARG A 7 26.60 9.38 22.23
CA ARG A 7 25.23 8.85 22.07
C ARG A 7 24.35 9.80 21.27
N ASN A 8 24.43 11.09 21.53
CA ASN A 8 23.63 12.09 20.83
C ASN A 8 23.98 12.19 19.35
N LYS A 9 25.24 11.98 18.96
CA LYS A 9 25.65 11.96 17.56
C LYS A 9 25.00 10.80 16.79
N TYR A 10 24.96 9.59 17.36
CA TYR A 10 24.29 8.46 16.72
C TYR A 10 22.77 8.62 16.64
N LEU A 11 22.12 9.32 17.57
CA LEU A 11 20.71 9.67 17.47
C LEU A 11 20.41 10.55 16.26
N ILE A 12 21.32 11.47 15.91
CA ILE A 12 21.19 12.27 14.68
C ILE A 12 21.16 11.35 13.45
N PHE A 13 22.05 10.36 13.39
CA PHE A 13 22.09 9.45 12.25
C PHE A 13 20.91 8.49 12.21
N PHE A 14 20.39 8.07 13.36
CA PHE A 14 19.13 7.35 13.43
C PHE A 14 17.99 8.20 12.84
N ALA A 15 17.88 9.46 13.26
CA ALA A 15 16.88 10.39 12.74
C ALA A 15 17.04 10.63 11.22
N ILE A 16 18.29 10.70 10.71
CA ILE A 16 18.56 10.82 9.27
C ILE A 16 17.96 9.63 8.51
N GLY A 17 18.13 8.40 9.00
CA GLY A 17 17.52 7.22 8.38
C GLY A 17 16.00 7.33 8.30
N VAL A 18 15.35 7.71 9.39
CA VAL A 18 13.89 7.90 9.46
C VAL A 18 13.42 9.03 8.54
N ILE A 19 14.08 10.20 8.61
CA ILE A 19 13.73 11.37 7.80
C ILE A 19 13.90 11.07 6.31
N SER A 20 14.96 10.34 5.93
CA SER A 20 15.18 9.94 4.53
C SER A 20 14.03 9.14 3.97
N PHE A 21 13.45 8.24 4.76
CA PHE A 21 12.27 7.45 4.35
C PHE A 21 11.05 8.34 4.10
N TYR A 22 10.67 9.17 5.07
CA TYR A 22 9.49 10.03 4.94
C TYR A 22 9.67 11.10 3.88
N LEU A 23 10.85 11.73 3.81
CA LEU A 23 11.14 12.77 2.84
C LEU A 23 11.12 12.21 1.42
N SER A 24 11.70 11.03 1.20
CA SER A 24 11.62 10.37 -0.12
C SER A 24 10.18 10.00 -0.47
N GLY A 25 9.40 9.46 0.46
CA GLY A 25 7.98 9.15 0.24
C GLY A 25 7.16 10.38 -0.13
N TYR A 26 7.46 11.53 0.49
CA TYR A 26 6.78 12.80 0.17
C TYR A 26 7.21 13.37 -1.19
N LEU A 27 8.52 13.46 -1.45
CA LEU A 27 9.05 14.05 -2.68
C LEU A 27 8.82 13.19 -3.93
N LEU A 28 8.77 11.87 -3.76
CA LEU A 28 8.65 10.92 -4.87
C LEU A 28 7.22 10.43 -5.07
N ARG A 29 6.25 11.07 -4.44
CA ARG A 29 4.83 10.74 -4.58
C ARG A 29 4.39 10.90 -6.05
N GLY A 30 4.00 9.78 -6.67
CA GLY A 30 3.59 9.75 -8.08
C GLY A 30 4.70 9.43 -9.09
N ILE A 31 5.94 9.21 -8.65
CA ILE A 31 7.05 8.79 -9.50
C ILE A 31 7.20 7.26 -9.42
N HIS A 32 6.90 6.56 -10.51
CA HIS A 32 7.09 5.12 -10.67
C HIS A 32 8.13 4.82 -11.74
N PRO A 33 8.82 3.70 -11.67
CA PRO A 33 9.22 2.75 -10.62
C PRO A 33 10.63 3.06 -10.02
N GLN A 34 11.27 4.16 -10.41
CA GLN A 34 12.69 4.46 -10.07
C GLN A 34 12.87 5.08 -8.68
N SER A 35 11.86 5.05 -7.86
CA SER A 35 11.84 5.69 -6.53
C SER A 35 12.95 5.19 -5.58
N ILE A 36 13.42 3.94 -5.72
CA ILE A 36 14.46 3.39 -4.86
C ILE A 36 15.82 4.09 -5.05
N TYR A 37 16.19 4.42 -6.27
CA TYR A 37 17.46 5.15 -6.55
C TYR A 37 17.41 6.58 -6.02
N LEU A 38 16.27 7.25 -6.19
CA LEU A 38 16.07 8.60 -5.68
C LEU A 38 16.01 8.60 -4.14
N MET A 39 15.42 7.61 -3.52
CA MET A 39 15.43 7.42 -2.07
C MET A 39 16.87 7.27 -1.56
N LEU A 40 17.69 6.45 -2.21
CA LEU A 40 19.10 6.29 -1.85
C LEU A 40 19.90 7.58 -2.07
N LEU A 41 19.61 8.34 -3.12
CA LEU A 41 20.23 9.64 -3.36
C LEU A 41 19.92 10.63 -2.24
N ILE A 42 18.64 10.76 -1.85
CA ILE A 42 18.22 11.61 -0.73
C ILE A 42 18.92 11.18 0.57
N TYR A 43 18.97 9.88 0.83
CA TYR A 43 19.66 9.33 1.98
C TYR A 43 21.16 9.70 1.97
N CYS A 44 21.86 9.54 0.85
CA CYS A 44 23.28 9.89 0.73
C CYS A 44 23.54 11.39 0.98
N ILE A 45 22.66 12.26 0.46
CA ILE A 45 22.74 13.71 0.69
C ILE A 45 22.58 14.02 2.18
N LEU A 46 21.52 13.52 2.82
CA LEU A 46 21.26 13.76 4.24
C LEU A 46 22.36 13.17 5.14
N PHE A 47 22.86 11.99 4.80
CA PHE A 47 23.99 11.37 5.51
C PHE A 47 25.25 12.23 5.41
N GLY A 48 25.58 12.73 4.20
CA GLY A 48 26.70 13.65 3.99
C GLY A 48 26.58 14.93 4.82
N ILE A 49 25.39 15.54 4.84
CA ILE A 49 25.09 16.71 5.69
C ILE A 49 25.31 16.35 7.18
N GLY A 50 24.84 15.21 7.64
CA GLY A 50 25.01 14.73 9.01
C GLY A 50 26.49 14.61 9.42
N ILE A 51 27.35 14.08 8.54
CA ILE A 51 28.79 13.99 8.76
C ILE A 51 29.41 15.39 8.87
N LEU A 52 29.02 16.33 8.02
CA LEU A 52 29.50 17.71 8.04
C LEU A 52 29.10 18.42 9.35
N VAL A 53 27.88 18.26 9.79
CA VAL A 53 27.37 18.86 11.03
C VAL A 53 28.06 18.29 12.26
N CYS A 54 28.29 16.97 12.30
CA CYS A 54 28.96 16.32 13.44
C CYS A 54 30.45 16.62 13.53
N LYS A 55 31.06 17.16 12.46
CA LYS A 55 32.50 17.50 12.36
C LYS A 55 33.44 16.34 12.73
N GLU A 56 32.97 15.12 12.72
CA GLU A 56 33.74 13.92 13.06
C GLU A 56 33.88 13.04 11.81
N ARG A 57 35.14 12.91 11.35
CA ARG A 57 35.45 12.22 10.07
C ARG A 57 36.29 10.96 10.27
N SER A 58 36.38 10.44 11.51
CA SER A 58 37.11 9.18 11.72
C SER A 58 36.38 8.03 10.99
N ARG A 59 37.18 7.16 10.35
CA ARG A 59 36.59 6.02 9.60
C ARG A 59 35.67 5.17 10.47
N GLY A 60 36.06 4.92 11.73
CA GLY A 60 35.25 4.14 12.65
C GLY A 60 33.91 4.80 13.00
N PHE A 61 33.88 6.15 13.12
CA PHE A 61 32.64 6.88 13.35
C PHE A 61 31.74 6.83 12.11
N VAL A 62 32.27 7.09 10.92
CA VAL A 62 31.50 7.09 9.66
C VAL A 62 30.85 5.73 9.42
N ILE A 63 31.60 4.63 9.61
CA ILE A 63 31.04 3.26 9.45
C ILE A 63 29.90 3.00 10.44
N LYS A 64 30.09 3.36 11.73
CA LYS A 64 29.03 3.17 12.74
C LYS A 64 27.81 4.06 12.49
N ALA A 65 28.03 5.32 12.11
CA ALA A 65 26.98 6.25 11.77
C ALA A 65 26.17 5.76 10.55
N PHE A 66 26.86 5.26 9.53
CA PHE A 66 26.24 4.64 8.37
C PHE A 66 25.41 3.41 8.78
N ALA A 67 25.97 2.51 9.56
CA ALA A 67 25.26 1.31 10.03
C ALA A 67 23.99 1.67 10.81
N VAL A 68 24.04 2.67 11.70
CA VAL A 68 22.87 3.11 12.49
C VAL A 68 21.81 3.75 11.59
N SER A 69 22.18 4.66 10.70
CA SER A 69 21.23 5.35 9.84
C SER A 69 20.63 4.43 8.78
N PHE A 70 21.44 3.54 8.21
CA PHE A 70 20.96 2.56 7.23
C PHE A 70 20.06 1.50 7.86
N ALA A 71 20.40 1.01 9.08
CA ALA A 71 19.55 0.12 9.82
C ALA A 71 18.18 0.75 10.15
N ALA A 72 18.17 2.03 10.55
CA ALA A 72 16.92 2.76 10.79
C ALA A 72 16.07 2.88 9.52
N LEU A 73 16.68 3.25 8.39
CA LEU A 73 16.02 3.32 7.09
C LEU A 73 15.45 1.96 6.67
N PHE A 74 16.24 0.91 6.81
CA PHE A 74 15.85 -0.45 6.46
C PHE A 74 14.69 -0.96 7.32
N LEU A 75 14.77 -0.77 8.65
CA LEU A 75 13.72 -1.20 9.57
C LEU A 75 12.38 -0.51 9.29
N ILE A 76 12.39 0.80 9.08
CA ILE A 76 11.15 1.53 8.79
C ILE A 76 10.57 1.12 7.44
N SER A 77 11.42 0.91 6.42
CA SER A 77 11.00 0.41 5.12
C SER A 77 10.39 -0.99 5.21
N ALA A 78 11.00 -1.88 6.00
CA ALA A 78 10.51 -3.24 6.23
C ALA A 78 9.15 -3.25 6.94
N VAL A 79 8.97 -2.41 7.96
CA VAL A 79 7.68 -2.26 8.66
C VAL A 79 6.60 -1.75 7.71
N PHE A 80 6.90 -0.73 6.91
CA PHE A 80 5.96 -0.21 5.92
C PHE A 80 5.61 -1.24 4.84
N PHE A 81 6.60 -2.00 4.37
CA PHE A 81 6.37 -3.06 3.40
C PHE A 81 5.48 -4.17 3.99
N ALA A 82 5.77 -4.62 5.21
CA ALA A 82 4.95 -5.62 5.89
C ALA A 82 3.51 -5.13 6.10
N TRP A 83 3.35 -3.86 6.49
CA TRP A 83 2.03 -3.23 6.64
C TRP A 83 1.29 -3.16 5.29
N SER A 84 1.97 -2.74 4.22
CA SER A 84 1.39 -2.67 2.88
C SER A 84 0.97 -4.05 2.37
N MET A 85 1.81 -5.08 2.58
CA MET A 85 1.49 -6.47 2.25
C MET A 85 0.28 -6.98 3.04
N TYR A 86 0.23 -6.68 4.34
CA TYR A 86 -0.90 -7.06 5.18
C TYR A 86 -2.21 -6.44 4.66
N ASN A 87 -2.20 -5.14 4.35
CA ASN A 87 -3.37 -4.46 3.79
C ASN A 87 -3.74 -5.02 2.41
N TYR A 88 -2.77 -5.23 1.53
CA TYR A 88 -3.01 -5.81 0.21
C TYR A 88 -3.68 -7.19 0.27
N ILE A 89 -3.33 -8.00 1.27
CA ILE A 89 -3.92 -9.33 1.45
C ILE A 89 -5.31 -9.23 2.10
N ASN A 90 -5.50 -8.35 3.09
CA ASN A 90 -6.69 -8.34 3.94
C ASN A 90 -7.73 -7.28 3.57
N CYS A 91 -7.33 -6.20 2.87
CA CYS A 91 -8.28 -5.16 2.46
C CYS A 91 -8.75 -5.43 1.03
N LYS A 92 -9.77 -6.23 0.91
CA LYS A 92 -10.50 -6.51 -0.33
C LYS A 92 -11.86 -5.83 -0.26
N ALA A 93 -12.34 -5.36 -1.38
CA ALA A 93 -13.68 -4.79 -1.44
C ALA A 93 -14.38 -5.13 -2.75
N ILE A 94 -15.68 -5.16 -2.69
CA ILE A 94 -16.59 -5.30 -3.83
C ILE A 94 -17.42 -4.04 -3.90
N ASP A 95 -17.52 -3.45 -5.07
CA ASP A 95 -18.35 -2.30 -5.38
C ASP A 95 -19.40 -2.70 -6.43
N ALA A 96 -20.58 -2.12 -6.36
CA ALA A 96 -21.66 -2.35 -7.31
C ALA A 96 -22.25 -1.01 -7.76
N GLU A 97 -21.90 -0.57 -8.94
CA GLU A 97 -22.44 0.64 -9.55
C GLU A 97 -23.64 0.31 -10.41
N ARG A 98 -24.79 0.92 -10.10
CA ARG A 98 -26.01 0.76 -10.91
C ARG A 98 -25.88 1.53 -12.23
N LEU A 99 -26.09 0.82 -13.33
CA LEU A 99 -26.06 1.41 -14.66
C LEU A 99 -27.42 2.00 -15.03
N GLN A 100 -27.41 3.20 -15.61
CA GLN A 100 -28.62 3.87 -16.08
C GLN A 100 -29.05 3.43 -17.49
N THR A 101 -28.12 2.82 -18.23
CA THR A 101 -28.34 2.36 -19.61
C THR A 101 -28.14 0.86 -19.69
N VAL A 102 -28.83 0.21 -20.61
CA VAL A 102 -28.63 -1.22 -20.89
C VAL A 102 -27.25 -1.41 -21.50
N PRO A 103 -26.36 -2.18 -20.88
CA PRO A 103 -25.03 -2.46 -21.41
C PRO A 103 -25.10 -3.43 -22.58
N ASP A 104 -24.10 -3.38 -23.48
CA ASP A 104 -24.00 -4.27 -24.64
C ASP A 104 -23.80 -5.73 -24.24
N GLU A 105 -23.05 -5.96 -23.16
CA GLU A 105 -22.76 -7.29 -22.63
C GLU A 105 -23.07 -7.35 -21.14
N PHE A 106 -23.83 -8.36 -20.74
CA PHE A 106 -24.14 -8.63 -19.34
C PHE A 106 -24.49 -10.09 -19.12
N VAL A 107 -24.41 -10.54 -17.88
CA VAL A 107 -24.88 -11.85 -17.45
C VAL A 107 -26.06 -11.73 -16.49
N VAL A 108 -27.01 -12.63 -16.59
CA VAL A 108 -28.15 -12.65 -15.68
C VAL A 108 -27.75 -13.41 -14.41
N VAL A 109 -28.03 -12.80 -13.27
CA VAL A 109 -27.84 -13.38 -11.94
C VAL A 109 -29.22 -13.42 -11.26
N THR A 110 -29.64 -14.60 -10.86
CA THR A 110 -30.93 -14.79 -10.16
C THR A 110 -30.78 -14.40 -8.67
N GLU A 111 -31.92 -14.14 -8.02
CA GLU A 111 -31.95 -13.89 -6.57
C GLU A 111 -31.45 -15.08 -5.75
N GLU A 112 -31.63 -16.30 -6.24
CA GLU A 112 -31.14 -17.53 -5.62
C GLU A 112 -29.62 -17.58 -5.70
N GLU A 113 -29.04 -17.37 -6.90
CA GLU A 113 -27.60 -17.28 -7.10
C GLU A 113 -26.98 -16.14 -6.25
N LEU A 114 -27.63 -14.99 -6.20
CA LEU A 114 -27.18 -13.84 -5.43
C LEU A 114 -27.12 -14.13 -3.92
N SER A 115 -28.01 -14.99 -3.41
CA SER A 115 -28.01 -15.37 -1.99
C SER A 115 -26.83 -16.27 -1.60
N GLU A 116 -26.16 -16.91 -2.56
CA GLU A 116 -24.93 -17.67 -2.31
C GLU A 116 -23.70 -16.77 -2.15
N TYR A 117 -23.81 -15.48 -2.56
CA TYR A 117 -22.72 -14.48 -2.50
C TYR A 117 -23.15 -13.26 -1.67
N PRO A 118 -23.14 -13.37 -0.31
CA PRO A 118 -23.67 -12.33 0.57
C PRO A 118 -23.04 -10.96 0.35
N ALA A 119 -21.73 -10.92 0.12
CA ALA A 119 -20.98 -9.68 -0.13
C ALA A 119 -21.41 -8.98 -1.43
N LEU A 120 -21.68 -9.75 -2.50
CA LEU A 120 -22.20 -9.21 -3.76
C LEU A 120 -23.62 -8.67 -3.57
N LYS A 121 -24.46 -9.42 -2.84
CA LYS A 121 -25.81 -9.00 -2.51
C LYS A 121 -25.83 -7.71 -1.70
N GLU A 122 -24.95 -7.59 -0.71
CA GLU A 122 -24.83 -6.40 0.11
C GLU A 122 -24.36 -5.20 -0.72
N ALA A 123 -23.34 -5.36 -1.59
CA ALA A 123 -22.86 -4.31 -2.48
C ALA A 123 -23.97 -3.78 -3.39
N ILE A 124 -24.78 -4.67 -3.99
CA ILE A 124 -25.91 -4.30 -4.85
C ILE A 124 -26.99 -3.57 -4.06
N THR A 125 -27.32 -4.07 -2.86
CA THR A 125 -28.40 -3.51 -2.05
C THR A 125 -28.04 -2.15 -1.46
N SER A 126 -26.81 -2.01 -0.97
CA SER A 126 -26.32 -0.78 -0.32
C SER A 126 -25.83 0.27 -1.32
N GLN A 127 -25.53 -0.15 -2.57
CA GLN A 127 -24.85 0.67 -3.59
C GLN A 127 -23.61 1.37 -3.02
N SER A 128 -22.85 0.63 -2.23
CA SER A 128 -21.64 1.12 -1.55
C SER A 128 -20.56 0.06 -1.57
N ILE A 129 -19.32 0.51 -1.37
CA ILE A 129 -18.16 -0.38 -1.29
C ILE A 129 -18.29 -1.27 -0.03
N VAL A 130 -18.32 -2.58 -0.22
CA VAL A 130 -18.39 -3.58 0.83
C VAL A 130 -17.01 -4.19 1.04
N GLN A 131 -16.49 -4.07 2.26
CA GLN A 131 -15.23 -4.72 2.62
C GLN A 131 -15.47 -6.20 2.89
N VAL A 132 -14.65 -7.04 2.30
CA VAL A 132 -14.78 -8.49 2.34
C VAL A 132 -13.44 -9.14 2.69
N ASN A 133 -13.48 -10.35 3.18
CA ASN A 133 -12.28 -11.16 3.33
C ASN A 133 -11.82 -11.71 1.96
N GLN A 134 -10.60 -12.24 1.92
CA GLN A 134 -10.01 -12.73 0.68
C GLN A 134 -10.78 -13.89 0.05
N ASP A 135 -11.37 -14.77 0.87
CA ASP A 135 -12.10 -15.94 0.37
C ASP A 135 -13.43 -15.53 -0.28
N GLU A 136 -14.19 -14.65 0.33
CA GLU A 136 -15.44 -14.10 -0.22
C GLU A 136 -15.17 -13.30 -1.50
N TRP A 137 -14.11 -12.47 -1.49
CA TRP A 137 -13.70 -11.72 -2.67
C TRP A 137 -13.39 -12.66 -3.83
N LYS A 138 -12.57 -13.70 -3.56
CA LYS A 138 -12.15 -14.66 -4.58
C LYS A 138 -13.35 -15.48 -5.10
N GLN A 139 -14.21 -15.97 -4.21
CA GLN A 139 -15.41 -16.72 -4.61
C GLN A 139 -16.30 -15.90 -5.54
N THR A 140 -16.57 -14.64 -5.19
CA THR A 140 -17.38 -13.73 -6.02
C THR A 140 -16.71 -13.42 -7.35
N PHE A 141 -15.40 -13.16 -7.33
CA PHE A 141 -14.61 -12.90 -8.54
C PHE A 141 -14.59 -14.11 -9.49
N ASP A 142 -14.32 -15.30 -8.97
CA ASP A 142 -14.28 -16.54 -9.76
C ASP A 142 -15.68 -16.87 -10.34
N TYR A 143 -16.73 -16.61 -9.56
CA TYR A 143 -18.11 -16.79 -10.00
C TYR A 143 -18.44 -15.90 -11.22
N LEU A 144 -18.16 -14.60 -11.14
CA LEU A 144 -18.46 -13.68 -12.24
C LEU A 144 -17.56 -13.93 -13.46
N ASN A 145 -16.30 -14.28 -13.26
CA ASN A 145 -15.43 -14.70 -14.35
C ASN A 145 -15.94 -15.96 -15.06
N LYS A 146 -16.47 -16.93 -14.32
CA LYS A 146 -17.08 -18.13 -14.88
C LYS A 146 -18.36 -17.82 -15.68
N LYS A 147 -19.11 -16.83 -15.22
CA LYS A 147 -20.28 -16.31 -15.96
C LYS A 147 -19.89 -15.50 -17.20
N GLY A 148 -18.65 -15.01 -17.31
CA GLY A 148 -18.09 -14.33 -18.47
C GLY A 148 -18.22 -12.82 -18.48
N SER A 149 -18.81 -12.18 -17.46
CA SER A 149 -18.89 -10.73 -17.36
C SER A 149 -18.99 -10.25 -15.91
N HIS A 150 -18.40 -9.07 -15.65
CA HIS A 150 -18.58 -8.33 -14.40
C HIS A 150 -19.75 -7.35 -14.48
N THR A 151 -20.40 -7.25 -15.62
CA THR A 151 -21.68 -6.53 -15.76
C THR A 151 -22.79 -7.53 -15.59
N ILE A 152 -23.65 -7.31 -14.61
CA ILE A 152 -24.71 -8.24 -14.25
C ILE A 152 -26.08 -7.58 -14.34
N LYS A 153 -27.08 -8.41 -14.61
CA LYS A 153 -28.49 -8.04 -14.51
C LYS A 153 -29.11 -8.80 -13.34
N VAL A 154 -29.69 -8.07 -12.39
CA VAL A 154 -30.44 -8.62 -11.28
C VAL A 154 -31.85 -8.04 -11.33
N GLY A 155 -32.84 -8.89 -11.50
CA GLY A 155 -34.24 -8.45 -11.75
C GLY A 155 -34.33 -7.59 -13.02
N ASN A 156 -34.70 -6.32 -12.87
CA ASN A 156 -34.81 -5.37 -13.98
C ASN A 156 -33.69 -4.36 -14.05
N GLU A 157 -32.67 -4.48 -13.20
CA GLU A 157 -31.58 -3.51 -13.06
C GLU A 157 -30.25 -4.09 -13.50
N TYR A 158 -29.35 -3.21 -13.97
CA TYR A 158 -28.01 -3.55 -14.42
C TYR A 158 -26.98 -2.94 -13.48
N TYR A 159 -25.93 -3.72 -13.17
CA TYR A 159 -24.85 -3.32 -12.26
C TYR A 159 -23.49 -3.64 -12.85
N GLN A 160 -22.57 -2.70 -12.72
CA GLN A 160 -21.15 -2.94 -12.96
C GLN A 160 -20.50 -3.31 -11.64
N ILE A 161 -19.88 -4.49 -11.58
CA ILE A 161 -19.21 -4.96 -10.35
C ILE A 161 -17.73 -4.66 -10.43
N GLY A 162 -17.26 -3.87 -9.48
CA GLY A 162 -15.85 -3.51 -9.29
C GLY A 162 -15.22 -4.38 -8.19
N PHE A 163 -14.00 -4.87 -8.45
CA PHE A 163 -13.19 -5.61 -7.49
C PHE A 163 -11.98 -4.78 -7.11
N MET A 164 -11.89 -4.40 -5.84
CA MET A 164 -10.83 -3.55 -5.32
C MET A 164 -9.87 -4.34 -4.44
N THR A 165 -8.59 -4.01 -4.56
CA THR A 165 -7.52 -4.46 -3.66
C THR A 165 -6.76 -3.23 -3.20
N ALA A 166 -6.54 -3.07 -1.89
CA ALA A 166 -5.80 -1.93 -1.35
C ALA A 166 -4.31 -1.98 -1.72
#